data_fd83ba4b1720cfec5403556105129921
#
_entry.id   fd83ba4b1720cfec5403556105129921
#
_cell.length_a   1.000
_cell.length_b   1.000
_cell.length_c   1.000
_cell.angle_alpha   90.00
_cell.angle_beta   90.00
_cell.angle_gamma   90.00
#
_symmetry.space_group_name_H-M   'P 1'
#
loop_
_entity.id
_entity.type
_entity.pdbx_description
1 polymer ?
#
loop_
_entity_poly.entity_id
_entity_poly.type
_entity_poly.pdbx_seq_one_letter_code
_entity_poly.pdbx_strand_id
1 'polypeptide(L)'
;MKRIFLSLILTAATLPWATAALAQQDPSEAPATRPVNPVSAPQKLIFVPDSLKPYDFNKDDERWCWRHSAQTQNIVYFWEKPFGDNPQNPPSLEGKPMKFDLGNLQTQVERFYRFFRDTLKFSLPGSICDKYKMMVMVNYSLEGTAYGG
;
A
#
# COMPACT_ATOMS: atom_id res chain seq x y z
N MET A 1 -52.41 37.88 -42.08
CA MET A 1 -51.14 37.17 -41.66
C MET A 1 -51.43 36.44 -40.34
N LYS A 2 -51.72 35.13 -40.42
CA LYS A 2 -52.01 34.31 -39.22
C LYS A 2 -50.75 33.60 -38.81
N ARG A 3 -50.21 33.86 -37.59
CA ARG A 3 -49.12 33.18 -37.00
C ARG A 3 -49.59 31.93 -36.25
N ILE A 4 -49.22 30.76 -36.68
CA ILE A 4 -49.53 29.48 -36.06
C ILE A 4 -48.41 29.23 -35.00
N PHE A 5 -48.82 29.20 -33.71
CA PHE A 5 -47.92 28.75 -32.62
C PHE A 5 -48.03 27.23 -32.48
N LEU A 6 -46.96 26.55 -32.79
CA LEU A 6 -46.83 25.10 -32.58
C LEU A 6 -46.33 24.88 -31.14
N SER A 7 -47.24 24.37 -30.28
CA SER A 7 -46.89 24.04 -28.89
C SER A 7 -46.34 22.63 -28.85
N LEU A 8 -45.04 22.50 -28.55
CA LEU A 8 -44.38 21.21 -28.38
C LEU A 8 -44.57 20.80 -26.91
N ILE A 9 -45.37 19.77 -26.66
CA ILE A 9 -45.57 19.19 -25.34
C ILE A 9 -44.42 18.16 -25.14
N LEU A 10 -43.49 18.50 -24.27
CA LEU A 10 -42.40 17.60 -23.85
C LEU A 10 -42.88 16.78 -22.64
N THR A 11 -43.28 15.53 -22.87
CA THR A 11 -43.57 14.58 -21.78
C THR A 11 -42.29 14.10 -21.15
N ALA A 12 -41.99 14.56 -19.93
CA ALA A 12 -40.91 14.07 -19.10
C ALA A 12 -41.28 12.71 -18.53
N ALA A 13 -40.64 11.65 -18.99
CA ALA A 13 -40.74 10.34 -18.39
C ALA A 13 -39.89 10.32 -17.09
N THR A 14 -40.56 10.27 -15.95
CA THR A 14 -39.94 10.10 -14.64
C THR A 14 -39.55 8.63 -14.46
N LEU A 15 -38.27 8.34 -14.57
CA LEU A 15 -37.70 7.06 -14.14
C LEU A 15 -37.67 7.02 -12.61
N PRO A 16 -38.15 5.93 -11.96
CA PRO A 16 -37.98 5.78 -10.51
C PRO A 16 -36.52 5.54 -10.21
N TRP A 17 -35.91 6.44 -9.48
CA TRP A 17 -34.60 6.24 -8.90
C TRP A 17 -34.74 5.19 -7.80
N ALA A 18 -34.20 4.01 -8.06
CA ALA A 18 -33.98 3.02 -7.00
C ALA A 18 -32.96 3.62 -6.03
N THR A 19 -33.44 4.04 -4.87
CA THR A 19 -32.59 4.35 -3.72
C THR A 19 -31.91 3.07 -3.27
N ALA A 20 -30.70 2.82 -3.76
CA ALA A 20 -29.81 1.86 -3.14
C ALA A 20 -29.51 2.39 -1.73
N ALA A 21 -30.09 1.76 -0.72
CA ALA A 21 -29.72 1.98 0.67
C ALA A 21 -28.23 1.63 0.80
N LEU A 22 -27.39 2.66 0.85
CA LEU A 22 -26.01 2.52 1.33
C LEU A 22 -26.14 2.13 2.80
N ALA A 23 -25.90 0.87 3.09
CA ALA A 23 -25.67 0.40 4.44
C ALA A 23 -24.51 1.24 4.98
N GLN A 24 -24.80 2.17 5.89
CA GLN A 24 -23.81 2.82 6.73
C GLN A 24 -23.12 1.70 7.53
N GLN A 25 -21.93 1.33 7.11
CA GLN A 25 -21.04 0.55 7.95
C GLN A 25 -20.59 1.47 9.08
N ASP A 26 -20.94 1.05 10.29
CA ASP A 26 -20.53 1.62 11.56
C ASP A 26 -18.99 1.66 11.58
N PRO A 27 -18.35 2.82 11.86
CA PRO A 27 -16.88 2.92 11.88
C PRO A 27 -16.26 2.33 13.15
N SER A 28 -17.00 1.51 13.88
CA SER A 28 -16.53 0.84 15.09
C SER A 28 -16.03 -0.57 14.74
N GLU A 29 -14.72 -0.74 14.90
CA GLU A 29 -14.08 -2.02 15.11
C GLU A 29 -13.94 -2.98 13.92
N ALA A 30 -13.12 -2.59 12.93
CA ALA A 30 -12.39 -3.61 12.17
C ALA A 30 -10.99 -3.77 12.78
N PRO A 31 -10.58 -4.98 13.22
CA PRO A 31 -9.18 -5.25 13.52
C PRO A 31 -8.37 -4.92 12.28
N ALA A 32 -7.22 -4.26 12.46
CA ALA A 32 -6.36 -3.83 11.37
C ALA A 32 -6.05 -5.04 10.47
N THR A 33 -6.85 -5.18 9.40
CA THR A 33 -6.73 -6.30 8.49
C THR A 33 -5.42 -6.13 7.74
N ARG A 34 -4.52 -7.09 7.89
CA ARG A 34 -3.32 -7.20 7.05
C ARG A 34 -3.70 -6.88 5.62
N PRO A 35 -3.04 -5.93 4.92
CA PRO A 35 -3.42 -5.58 3.56
C PRO A 35 -3.38 -6.82 2.68
N VAL A 36 -4.54 -7.24 2.19
CA VAL A 36 -4.68 -8.41 1.32
C VAL A 36 -4.51 -7.93 -0.11
N ASN A 37 -3.40 -8.31 -0.75
CA ASN A 37 -3.21 -8.07 -2.16
C ASN A 37 -4.23 -8.87 -3.00
N PRO A 38 -4.81 -8.29 -4.06
CA PRO A 38 -5.61 -9.05 -5.01
C PRO A 38 -4.73 -10.11 -5.69
N VAL A 39 -5.09 -11.37 -5.49
CA VAL A 39 -4.26 -12.51 -5.90
C VAL A 39 -4.68 -13.03 -7.26
N SER A 40 -3.72 -13.14 -8.19
CA SER A 40 -3.77 -14.12 -9.28
C SER A 40 -2.45 -14.88 -9.49
N ALA A 41 -1.42 -14.62 -8.69
CA ALA A 41 -0.16 -15.40 -8.69
C ALA A 41 0.07 -15.98 -7.28
N PRO A 42 0.79 -17.10 -7.15
CA PRO A 42 1.12 -17.65 -5.83
C PRO A 42 1.83 -16.59 -4.99
N GLN A 43 1.24 -16.27 -3.83
CA GLN A 43 1.76 -15.23 -2.97
C GLN A 43 3.06 -15.70 -2.34
N LYS A 44 4.15 -14.95 -2.56
CA LYS A 44 5.43 -15.22 -1.90
C LYS A 44 5.29 -15.11 -0.38
N LEU A 45 6.00 -15.95 0.32
CA LEU A 45 6.09 -15.93 1.77
C LEU A 45 6.89 -14.72 2.26
N ILE A 46 6.72 -14.36 3.52
CA ILE A 46 7.57 -13.38 4.19
C ILE A 46 8.49 -14.14 5.15
N PHE A 47 9.78 -13.99 4.93
CA PHE A 47 10.80 -14.50 5.84
C PHE A 47 11.21 -13.38 6.78
N VAL A 48 11.15 -13.63 8.09
CA VAL A 48 11.64 -12.69 9.12
C VAL A 48 13.03 -13.10 9.52
N PRO A 49 14.07 -12.30 9.21
CA PRO A 49 15.45 -12.58 9.59
C PRO A 49 15.62 -12.66 11.12
N ASP A 50 16.64 -13.36 11.58
CA ASP A 50 16.91 -13.53 13.01
C ASP A 50 17.11 -12.19 13.75
N SER A 51 17.70 -11.21 13.08
CA SER A 51 17.88 -9.86 13.61
C SER A 51 16.57 -9.12 13.91
N LEU A 52 15.47 -9.53 13.27
CA LEU A 52 14.14 -8.94 13.45
C LEU A 52 13.22 -9.79 14.34
N LYS A 53 13.61 -11.01 14.71
CA LYS A 53 12.83 -11.88 15.61
C LYS A 53 12.51 -11.29 16.98
N PRO A 54 13.35 -10.40 17.57
CA PRO A 54 12.99 -9.76 18.84
C PRO A 54 11.73 -8.89 18.77
N TYR A 55 11.32 -8.43 17.57
CA TYR A 55 10.14 -7.59 17.39
C TYR A 55 8.89 -8.45 17.20
N ASP A 56 7.83 -8.14 17.94
CA ASP A 56 6.52 -8.74 17.69
C ASP A 56 5.72 -7.89 16.69
N PHE A 57 5.77 -8.27 15.43
CA PHE A 57 5.12 -7.54 14.34
C PHE A 57 3.60 -7.42 14.49
N ASN A 58 2.96 -8.16 15.40
CA ASN A 58 1.53 -8.07 15.65
C ASN A 58 1.17 -6.99 16.70
N LYS A 59 2.16 -6.42 17.38
CA LYS A 59 1.96 -5.34 18.33
C LYS A 59 2.12 -3.98 17.67
N ASP A 60 1.10 -3.16 17.71
CA ASP A 60 1.06 -1.83 17.08
C ASP A 60 2.01 -0.81 17.71
N ASP A 61 2.49 -1.07 18.92
CA ASP A 61 3.43 -0.22 19.64
C ASP A 61 4.91 -0.57 19.40
N GLU A 62 5.16 -1.66 18.69
CA GLU A 62 6.53 -2.04 18.31
C GLU A 62 7.12 -1.09 17.25
N ARG A 63 8.44 -1.06 17.18
CA ARG A 63 9.19 -0.29 16.18
C ARG A 63 8.77 -0.69 14.76
N TRP A 64 8.60 -1.98 14.52
CA TRP A 64 8.20 -2.60 13.27
C TRP A 64 6.96 -3.45 13.50
N CYS A 65 5.87 -3.13 12.82
CA CYS A 65 4.63 -3.86 12.98
C CYS A 65 3.83 -3.91 11.67
N TRP A 66 2.86 -4.82 11.60
CA TRP A 66 2.01 -4.96 10.42
C TRP A 66 1.15 -3.73 10.13
N ARG A 67 0.82 -2.95 11.14
CA ARG A 67 0.08 -1.69 10.99
C ARG A 67 0.86 -0.70 10.13
N HIS A 68 2.18 -0.64 10.30
CA HIS A 68 3.08 0.23 9.54
C HIS A 68 3.77 -0.56 8.42
N SER A 69 2.97 -1.23 7.58
CA SER A 69 3.50 -2.03 6.48
C SER A 69 2.64 -1.94 5.22
N ALA A 70 3.25 -2.25 4.10
CA ALA A 70 2.59 -2.43 2.81
C ALA A 70 3.26 -3.56 2.04
N GLN A 71 2.56 -4.11 1.05
CA GLN A 71 3.10 -5.22 0.27
C GLN A 71 2.81 -5.01 -1.22
N THR A 72 3.76 -5.45 -2.03
CA THR A 72 3.60 -5.67 -3.46
C THR A 72 3.76 -7.15 -3.77
N GLN A 73 3.81 -7.53 -5.03
CA GLN A 73 3.98 -8.94 -5.41
C GLN A 73 5.27 -9.54 -4.85
N ASN A 74 6.37 -8.80 -4.93
CA ASN A 74 7.71 -9.30 -4.62
C ASN A 74 8.30 -8.71 -3.34
N ILE A 75 7.74 -7.65 -2.81
CA ILE A 75 8.33 -6.85 -1.74
C ILE A 75 7.35 -6.70 -0.59
N VAL A 76 7.86 -6.71 0.64
CA VAL A 76 7.17 -6.21 1.83
C VAL A 76 7.92 -5.00 2.37
N TYR A 77 7.18 -3.95 2.67
CA TYR A 77 7.69 -2.69 3.19
C TYR A 77 7.25 -2.55 4.63
N PHE A 78 8.17 -2.15 5.49
CA PHE A 78 7.87 -1.71 6.84
C PHE A 78 8.45 -0.31 7.02
N TRP A 79 7.74 0.54 7.73
CA TRP A 79 8.26 1.83 8.17
C TRP A 79 8.11 1.98 9.67
N GLU A 80 9.06 2.69 10.28
CA GLU A 80 9.08 2.86 11.73
C GLU A 80 7.84 3.60 12.24
N LYS A 81 7.41 3.24 13.44
CA LYS A 81 6.26 3.83 14.15
C LYS A 81 6.20 5.38 14.13
N PRO A 82 7.31 6.15 14.25
CA PRO A 82 7.24 7.60 14.20
C PRO A 82 6.72 8.19 12.89
N PHE A 83 6.73 7.44 11.79
CA PHE A 83 6.07 7.87 10.56
C PHE A 83 4.54 7.89 10.68
N GLY A 84 3.96 7.17 11.67
CA GLY A 84 2.53 7.00 11.82
C GLY A 84 1.90 6.11 10.74
N ASP A 85 0.58 6.11 10.69
CA ASP A 85 -0.17 5.31 9.72
C ASP A 85 -0.05 5.85 8.28
N ASN A 86 0.25 7.14 8.14
CA ASN A 86 0.45 7.78 6.84
C ASN A 86 1.87 8.34 6.70
N PRO A 87 2.78 7.61 6.05
CA PRO A 87 4.17 8.05 5.89
C PRO A 87 4.35 9.25 4.95
N GLN A 88 3.30 9.72 4.28
CA GLN A 88 3.35 10.94 3.47
C GLN A 88 3.19 12.21 4.32
N ASN A 89 2.73 12.10 5.56
CA ASN A 89 2.53 13.23 6.44
C ASN A 89 3.02 12.96 7.88
N PRO A 90 4.25 12.47 8.08
CA PRO A 90 4.81 12.22 9.40
C PRO A 90 5.21 13.53 10.09
N PRO A 91 5.44 13.51 11.40
CA PRO A 91 6.12 14.60 12.09
C PRO A 91 7.49 14.92 11.44
N SER A 92 7.99 16.13 11.65
CA SER A 92 9.36 16.46 11.26
C SER A 92 10.36 15.95 12.31
N LEU A 93 11.56 15.57 11.87
CA LEU A 93 12.67 15.22 12.74
C LEU A 93 13.72 16.35 12.68
N GLU A 94 13.98 16.99 13.81
CA GLU A 94 14.90 18.13 13.89
C GLU A 94 14.59 19.24 12.85
N GLY A 95 13.28 19.51 12.64
CA GLY A 95 12.80 20.50 11.69
C GLY A 95 12.87 20.07 10.21
N LYS A 96 13.37 18.87 9.91
CA LYS A 96 13.43 18.32 8.55
C LYS A 96 12.21 17.46 8.24
N PRO A 97 11.61 17.59 7.05
CA PRO A 97 10.49 16.76 6.65
C PRO A 97 10.95 15.30 6.44
N MET A 98 10.25 14.36 7.07
CA MET A 98 10.56 12.92 7.00
C MET A 98 9.64 12.15 6.05
N LYS A 99 8.74 12.83 5.35
CA LYS A 99 7.77 12.19 4.45
C LYS A 99 8.43 11.44 3.30
N PHE A 100 7.85 10.31 2.93
CA PHE A 100 8.15 9.62 1.69
C PHE A 100 6.86 9.21 0.97
N ASP A 101 6.93 9.14 -0.36
CA ASP A 101 5.83 8.67 -1.19
C ASP A 101 5.88 7.14 -1.28
N LEU A 102 4.99 6.47 -0.53
CA LEU A 102 4.91 5.02 -0.49
C LEU A 102 4.58 4.41 -1.86
N GLY A 103 3.67 5.04 -2.63
CA GLY A 103 3.30 4.56 -3.97
C GLY A 103 4.46 4.62 -4.95
N ASN A 104 5.20 5.73 -4.94
CA ASN A 104 6.42 5.86 -5.73
C ASN A 104 7.49 4.85 -5.28
N LEU A 105 7.72 4.70 -3.98
CA LEU A 105 8.66 3.72 -3.44
C LEU A 105 8.31 2.30 -3.91
N GLN A 106 7.05 1.89 -3.78
CA GLN A 106 6.58 0.58 -4.24
C GLN A 106 6.83 0.37 -5.75
N THR A 107 6.50 1.38 -6.55
CA THR A 107 6.67 1.33 -8.00
C THR A 107 8.14 1.19 -8.39
N GLN A 108 9.02 2.00 -7.81
CA GLN A 108 10.44 1.99 -8.15
C GLN A 108 11.14 0.71 -7.66
N VAL A 109 10.88 0.27 -6.43
CA VAL A 109 11.53 -0.94 -5.90
C VAL A 109 11.07 -2.20 -6.65
N GLU A 110 9.77 -2.32 -6.99
CA GLU A 110 9.30 -3.42 -7.86
C GLU A 110 9.97 -3.39 -9.25
N ARG A 111 10.13 -2.20 -9.83
CA ARG A 111 10.83 -2.04 -11.10
C ARG A 111 12.29 -2.49 -11.01
N PHE A 112 13.01 -2.07 -9.96
CA PHE A 112 14.38 -2.51 -9.72
C PHE A 112 14.46 -4.01 -9.49
N TYR A 113 13.59 -4.57 -8.65
CA TYR A 113 13.55 -6.01 -8.39
C TYR A 113 13.41 -6.81 -9.70
N ARG A 114 12.46 -6.43 -10.57
CA ARG A 114 12.25 -7.09 -11.86
C ARG A 114 13.46 -6.92 -12.78
N PHE A 115 14.06 -5.75 -12.81
CA PHE A 115 15.25 -5.50 -13.61
C PHE A 115 16.42 -6.40 -13.17
N PHE A 116 16.72 -6.49 -11.89
CA PHE A 116 17.76 -7.37 -11.36
C PHE A 116 17.47 -8.85 -11.60
N ARG A 117 16.22 -9.26 -11.41
CA ARG A 117 15.81 -10.65 -11.58
C ARG A 117 15.70 -11.04 -13.05
N ASP A 118 14.97 -10.28 -13.86
CA ASP A 118 14.53 -10.69 -15.20
C ASP A 118 15.52 -10.28 -16.29
N THR A 119 16.19 -9.13 -16.13
CA THR A 119 17.15 -8.60 -17.11
C THR A 119 18.58 -8.99 -16.77
N LEU A 120 19.03 -8.68 -15.55
CA LEU A 120 20.41 -8.96 -15.14
C LEU A 120 20.63 -10.40 -14.67
N LYS A 121 19.57 -11.17 -14.43
CA LYS A 121 19.63 -12.58 -13.99
C LYS A 121 20.42 -12.80 -12.71
N PHE A 122 20.42 -11.83 -11.77
CA PHE A 122 21.08 -11.99 -10.47
C PHE A 122 20.41 -13.03 -9.58
N SER A 123 19.15 -13.36 -9.88
CA SER A 123 18.40 -14.40 -9.19
C SER A 123 17.90 -15.42 -10.23
N LEU A 124 18.32 -16.66 -10.07
CA LEU A 124 17.89 -17.75 -10.95
C LEU A 124 16.47 -18.20 -10.61
N PRO A 125 15.70 -18.72 -11.58
CA PRO A 125 14.43 -19.38 -11.33
C PRO A 125 14.61 -20.50 -10.28
N GLY A 126 13.63 -20.60 -9.35
CA GLY A 126 13.67 -21.57 -8.25
C GLY A 126 14.52 -21.16 -7.05
N SER A 127 15.15 -19.97 -7.10
CA SER A 127 15.91 -19.44 -5.97
C SER A 127 15.00 -18.96 -4.83
N ILE A 128 15.65 -18.58 -3.71
CA ILE A 128 14.97 -18.03 -2.53
C ILE A 128 14.08 -16.81 -2.87
N CYS A 129 14.46 -16.03 -3.88
CA CYS A 129 13.73 -14.86 -4.34
C CYS A 129 12.38 -15.20 -5.02
N ASP A 130 12.20 -16.44 -5.46
CA ASP A 130 10.90 -16.90 -5.97
C ASP A 130 9.95 -17.31 -4.86
N LYS A 131 10.49 -17.75 -3.72
CA LYS A 131 9.74 -18.23 -2.58
C LYS A 131 9.38 -17.13 -1.59
N TYR A 132 10.29 -16.18 -1.37
CA TYR A 132 10.14 -15.14 -0.36
C TYR A 132 10.12 -13.75 -0.97
N LYS A 133 9.39 -12.83 -0.31
CA LYS A 133 9.44 -11.40 -0.61
C LYS A 133 10.73 -10.80 -0.09
N MET A 134 11.29 -9.87 -0.85
CA MET A 134 12.32 -8.98 -0.34
C MET A 134 11.71 -8.04 0.70
N MET A 135 12.43 -7.77 1.78
CA MET A 135 12.00 -6.86 2.84
C MET A 135 12.70 -5.52 2.71
N VAL A 136 11.93 -4.45 2.77
CA VAL A 136 12.40 -3.06 2.78
C VAL A 136 11.99 -2.42 4.10
N MET A 137 12.98 -1.91 4.85
CA MET A 137 12.80 -1.27 6.15
C MET A 137 13.11 0.22 6.01
N VAL A 138 12.12 1.07 6.28
CA VAL A 138 12.26 2.54 6.18
C VAL A 138 12.46 3.13 7.57
N ASN A 139 13.67 3.53 7.87
CA ASN A 139 14.04 4.09 9.17
C ASN A 139 13.62 5.56 9.28
N TYR A 140 13.12 5.95 10.43
CA TYR A 140 12.85 7.34 10.80
C TYR A 140 14.14 7.98 11.32
N SER A 141 15.05 8.31 10.40
CA SER A 141 16.39 8.79 10.71
C SER A 141 16.83 9.83 9.68
N LEU A 142 17.69 10.73 10.10
CA LEU A 142 18.37 11.70 9.19
C LEU A 142 19.59 11.10 8.52
N GLU A 143 19.98 9.89 8.88
CA GLU A 143 21.05 9.18 8.19
C GLU A 143 20.62 8.79 6.78
N GLY A 144 21.37 9.25 5.79
CA GLY A 144 21.08 8.93 4.37
C GLY A 144 21.67 7.61 3.88
N THR A 145 22.06 6.71 4.79
CA THR A 145 22.68 5.42 4.46
C THR A 145 21.64 4.31 4.35
N ALA A 146 21.71 3.53 3.28
CA ALA A 146 20.99 2.27 3.17
C ALA A 146 21.86 1.15 3.73
N TYR A 147 21.32 0.36 4.65
CA TYR A 147 21.97 -0.83 5.17
C TYR A 147 21.38 -2.07 4.49
N GLY A 148 22.25 -2.92 3.94
CA GLY A 148 21.89 -4.24 3.42
C GLY A 148 22.37 -5.33 4.38
N GLY A 149 21.59 -6.37 4.55
CA GLY A 149 21.94 -7.55 5.32
C GLY A 149 21.62 -8.82 4.56
#